data_c0b3ad8ffb10b7ea4136db5e37d6c063
#
_entry.id   c0b3ad8ffb10b7ea4136db5e37d6c063
#
_cell.length_a   1.000
_cell.length_b   1.000
_cell.length_c   1.000
_cell.angle_alpha   90.00
_cell.angle_beta   90.00
_cell.angle_gamma   90.00
#
_symmetry.space_group_name_H-M   'P 1'
#
loop_
_entity.id
_entity.type
_entity.pdbx_description
1 polymer ?
#
loop_
_entity_poly.entity_id
_entity_poly.type
_entity_poly.pdbx_seq_one_letter_code
_entity_poly.pdbx_strand_id
1 'polypeptide(L)'
;LLGKKTVVYFYPKASTPGCTAEACSLRDNYDRFLEAGYNVVGISRDSVKAQKNFSDKNALPFPLLSDPDASIIKTFGAWGEKKLYGKTYEGILRKTFIFNEKGELVEIIDKVDTKNHASQIL
;
A
#
# COMPACT_ATOMS: atom_id res chain seq x y z
N LEU A 1 -3.30 -2.01 16.32
CA LEU A 1 -4.22 -1.48 15.31
C LEU A 1 -5.68 -1.81 15.58
N LEU A 2 -5.95 -2.50 16.69
CA LEU A 2 -7.33 -2.75 17.14
C LEU A 2 -7.99 -1.44 17.56
N GLY A 3 -9.28 -1.32 17.30
CA GLY A 3 -10.04 -0.13 17.62
C GLY A 3 -10.17 0.86 16.47
N LYS A 4 -9.45 0.65 15.36
CA LYS A 4 -9.55 1.46 14.15
C LYS A 4 -9.55 0.59 12.91
N LYS A 5 -10.19 1.06 11.86
CA LYS A 5 -10.11 0.44 10.54
C LYS A 5 -8.68 0.65 10.02
N THR A 6 -8.14 -0.35 9.31
CA THR A 6 -6.76 -0.27 8.79
C THR A 6 -6.74 -0.57 7.30
N VAL A 7 -6.07 0.30 6.55
CA VAL A 7 -5.78 0.11 5.13
C VAL A 7 -4.32 -0.30 5.02
N VAL A 8 -4.07 -1.52 4.52
CA VAL A 8 -2.72 -2.02 4.24
C VAL A 8 -2.58 -2.13 2.74
N TYR A 9 -1.71 -1.34 2.13
CA TYR A 9 -1.51 -1.41 0.69
C TYR A 9 -0.09 -1.83 0.34
N PHE A 10 0.00 -2.71 -0.65
CA PHE A 10 1.26 -3.23 -1.15
C PHE A 10 1.59 -2.58 -2.49
N TYR A 11 2.84 -2.15 -2.66
CA TYR A 11 3.28 -1.50 -3.89
C TYR A 11 4.65 -2.05 -4.31
N PRO A 12 4.89 -2.15 -5.64
CA PRO A 12 6.08 -2.83 -6.15
C PRO A 12 7.40 -2.15 -5.80
N LYS A 13 7.47 -0.82 -5.88
CA LYS A 13 8.73 -0.12 -5.67
C LYS A 13 8.51 1.36 -5.37
N ALA A 14 9.13 1.86 -4.31
CA ALA A 14 9.11 3.28 -3.95
C ALA A 14 9.71 4.14 -5.09
N SER A 15 9.23 5.38 -5.17
CA SER A 15 9.70 6.39 -6.14
C SER A 15 9.47 6.06 -7.61
N THR A 16 8.63 5.06 -7.91
CA THR A 16 8.14 4.83 -9.28
C THR A 16 6.88 5.66 -9.52
N PRO A 17 6.55 6.02 -10.80
CA PRO A 17 5.40 6.89 -11.07
C PRO A 17 4.07 6.38 -10.53
N GLY A 18 3.77 5.09 -10.72
CA GLY A 18 2.51 4.50 -10.23
C GLY A 18 2.42 4.47 -8.71
N CYS A 19 3.49 4.07 -8.05
CA CYS A 19 3.52 4.02 -6.58
C CYS A 19 3.49 5.42 -5.97
N THR A 20 4.13 6.40 -6.61
CA THR A 20 4.08 7.80 -6.19
C THR A 20 2.66 8.35 -6.33
N ALA A 21 1.99 8.09 -7.45
CA ALA A 21 0.61 8.53 -7.66
C ALA A 21 -0.34 7.93 -6.62
N GLU A 22 -0.20 6.65 -6.32
CA GLU A 22 -1.00 5.97 -5.30
C GLU A 22 -0.79 6.59 -3.92
N ALA A 23 0.47 6.76 -3.50
CA ALA A 23 0.81 7.36 -2.22
C ALA A 23 0.29 8.79 -2.10
N CYS A 24 0.43 9.59 -3.16
CA CYS A 24 -0.06 10.96 -3.18
C CYS A 24 -1.59 11.03 -3.12
N SER A 25 -2.30 10.12 -3.76
CA SER A 25 -3.76 10.03 -3.66
C SER A 25 -4.19 9.80 -2.21
N LEU A 26 -3.53 8.88 -1.52
CA LEU A 26 -3.81 8.60 -0.11
C LEU A 26 -3.41 9.79 0.78
N ARG A 27 -2.26 10.40 0.53
CA ARG A 27 -1.79 11.59 1.27
C ARG A 27 -2.79 12.74 1.16
N ASP A 28 -3.22 13.06 -0.05
CA ASP A 28 -4.09 14.21 -0.31
C ASP A 28 -5.48 14.05 0.32
N ASN A 29 -5.86 12.83 0.64
CA ASN A 29 -7.14 12.51 1.27
C ASN A 29 -6.98 11.98 2.71
N TYR A 30 -5.80 12.12 3.29
CA TYR A 30 -5.50 11.52 4.59
C TYR A 30 -6.42 12.02 5.71
N ASP A 31 -6.78 13.30 5.70
CA ASP A 31 -7.71 13.87 6.68
C ASP A 31 -9.07 13.15 6.63
N ARG A 32 -9.54 12.80 5.42
CA ARG A 32 -10.78 12.06 5.24
C ARG A 32 -10.67 10.63 5.78
N PHE A 33 -9.50 9.99 5.63
CA PHE A 33 -9.25 8.69 6.24
C PHE A 33 -9.29 8.76 7.76
N LEU A 34 -8.66 9.77 8.35
CA LEU A 34 -8.67 9.95 9.80
C LEU A 34 -10.09 10.21 10.32
N GLU A 35 -10.86 11.05 9.65
CA GLU A 35 -12.25 11.32 10.02
C GLU A 35 -13.12 10.06 9.95
N ALA A 36 -12.85 9.18 8.98
CA ALA A 36 -13.58 7.92 8.84
C ALA A 36 -13.06 6.82 9.76
N GLY A 37 -12.03 7.09 10.58
CA GLY A 37 -11.48 6.16 11.55
C GLY A 37 -10.49 5.15 10.98
N TYR A 38 -9.79 5.49 9.88
CA TYR A 38 -8.79 4.61 9.25
C TYR A 38 -7.37 4.93 9.66
N ASN A 39 -6.56 3.88 9.81
CA ASN A 39 -5.09 3.96 9.74
C ASN A 39 -4.68 3.51 8.35
N VAL A 40 -3.57 4.05 7.84
CA VAL A 40 -3.02 3.69 6.53
C VAL A 40 -1.58 3.25 6.70
N VAL A 41 -1.21 2.12 6.08
CA VAL A 41 0.16 1.58 6.10
C VAL A 41 0.51 1.10 4.70
N GLY A 42 1.69 1.51 4.20
CA GLY A 42 2.22 1.02 2.93
C GLY A 42 3.34 0.01 3.15
N ILE A 43 3.41 -1.04 2.35
CA ILE A 43 4.42 -2.09 2.47
C ILE A 43 5.05 -2.38 1.10
N SER A 44 6.38 -2.45 1.05
CA SER A 44 7.14 -2.88 -0.13
C SER A 44 8.42 -3.59 0.30
N ARG A 45 9.19 -4.07 -0.68
CA ARG A 45 10.50 -4.69 -0.42
C ARG A 45 11.63 -3.67 -0.32
N ASP A 46 11.35 -2.40 -0.53
CA ASP A 46 12.37 -1.35 -0.44
C ASP A 46 12.99 -1.31 0.96
N SER A 47 14.25 -0.90 1.03
CA SER A 47 14.94 -0.76 2.32
C SER A 47 14.30 0.31 3.18
N VAL A 48 14.58 0.28 4.49
CA VAL A 48 14.11 1.31 5.42
C VAL A 48 14.56 2.70 4.96
N LYS A 49 15.78 2.81 4.47
CA LYS A 49 16.32 4.08 3.95
C LYS A 49 15.54 4.57 2.73
N ALA A 50 15.26 3.67 1.77
CA ALA A 50 14.50 4.02 0.57
C ALA A 50 13.06 4.42 0.91
N GLN A 51 12.42 3.73 1.85
CA GLN A 51 11.08 4.07 2.32
C GLN A 51 11.07 5.44 2.99
N LYS A 52 12.08 5.74 3.81
CA LYS A 52 12.19 7.04 4.47
C LYS A 52 12.36 8.16 3.44
N ASN A 53 13.23 7.97 2.45
CA ASN A 53 13.45 8.96 1.40
C ASN A 53 12.17 9.21 0.61
N PHE A 54 11.44 8.16 0.28
CA PHE A 54 10.17 8.24 -0.43
C PHE A 54 9.12 9.00 0.39
N SER A 55 8.99 8.66 1.66
CA SER A 55 8.08 9.32 2.59
C SER A 55 8.40 10.81 2.74
N ASP A 56 9.67 11.15 2.94
CA ASP A 56 10.11 12.54 3.13
C ASP A 56 9.90 13.37 1.87
N LYS A 57 10.26 12.81 0.70
CA LYS A 57 10.14 13.50 -0.58
C LYS A 57 8.69 13.83 -0.93
N ASN A 58 7.76 12.97 -0.54
CA ASN A 58 6.33 13.13 -0.87
C ASN A 58 5.50 13.60 0.33
N ALA A 59 6.14 13.91 1.45
CA ALA A 59 5.47 14.35 2.69
C ALA A 59 4.31 13.40 3.09
N LEU A 60 4.58 12.10 3.10
CA LEU A 60 3.56 11.10 3.43
C LEU A 60 3.29 11.09 4.93
N PRO A 61 2.04 11.26 5.37
CA PRO A 61 1.70 11.33 6.79
C PRO A 61 1.50 9.96 7.45
N PHE A 62 1.58 8.87 6.69
CA PHE A 62 1.38 7.51 7.19
C PHE A 62 2.67 6.70 7.10
N PRO A 63 2.80 5.63 7.92
CA PRO A 63 4.02 4.83 7.94
C PRO A 63 4.17 3.97 6.68
N LEU A 64 5.42 3.76 6.29
CA LEU A 64 5.80 2.81 5.24
C LEU A 64 6.69 1.76 5.89
N LEU A 65 6.34 0.48 5.70
CA LEU A 65 7.08 -0.64 6.26
C LEU A 65 7.94 -1.30 5.19
N SER A 66 9.14 -1.71 5.60
CA SER A 66 10.08 -2.45 4.75
C SER A 66 9.92 -3.95 5.00
N ASP A 67 9.76 -4.72 3.92
CA ASP A 67 9.66 -6.18 3.97
C ASP A 67 10.65 -6.80 2.96
N PRO A 68 11.97 -6.72 3.19
CA PRO A 68 13.00 -7.06 2.20
C PRO A 68 12.93 -8.50 1.69
N ASP A 69 12.55 -9.45 2.53
CA ASP A 69 12.44 -10.87 2.17
C ASP A 69 11.04 -11.26 1.68
N ALA A 70 10.13 -10.30 1.59
CA ALA A 70 8.75 -10.49 1.15
C ALA A 70 7.93 -11.45 2.02
N SER A 71 8.32 -11.69 3.27
CA SER A 71 7.61 -12.63 4.15
C SER A 71 6.19 -12.16 4.45
N ILE A 72 6.00 -10.90 4.81
CA ILE A 72 4.68 -10.30 5.06
C ILE A 72 3.88 -10.25 3.76
N ILE A 73 4.51 -9.83 2.69
CA ILE A 73 3.90 -9.71 1.35
C ILE A 73 3.34 -11.06 0.91
N LYS A 74 4.11 -12.13 1.09
CA LYS A 74 3.68 -13.50 0.73
C LYS A 74 2.56 -13.99 1.65
N THR A 75 2.64 -13.69 2.93
CA THR A 75 1.60 -14.07 3.91
C THR A 75 0.24 -13.47 3.55
N PHE A 76 0.23 -12.23 3.03
CA PHE A 76 -1.00 -11.58 2.58
C PHE A 76 -1.46 -12.03 1.19
N GLY A 77 -0.66 -12.82 0.48
CA GLY A 77 -0.97 -13.22 -0.90
C GLY A 77 -0.75 -12.11 -1.93
N ALA A 78 0.06 -11.11 -1.58
CA ALA A 78 0.39 -9.98 -2.47
C ALA A 78 1.68 -10.24 -3.27
N TRP A 79 2.06 -11.51 -3.43
CA TRP A 79 3.20 -11.96 -4.21
C TRP A 79 2.73 -12.93 -5.27
N GLY A 80 3.16 -12.76 -6.49
CA GLY A 80 2.74 -13.67 -7.55
C GLY A 80 3.42 -13.39 -8.87
N GLU A 81 2.94 -14.07 -9.89
CA GLU A 81 3.46 -14.00 -11.24
C GLU A 81 3.02 -12.72 -11.94
N LYS A 82 3.97 -12.02 -12.53
CA LYS A 82 3.74 -10.80 -13.31
C LYS A 82 4.32 -10.98 -14.71
N LYS A 83 3.71 -10.32 -15.68
CA LYS A 83 4.19 -10.32 -17.08
C LYS A 83 4.61 -8.92 -17.50
N LEU A 84 5.78 -8.84 -18.14
CA LEU A 84 6.29 -7.59 -18.68
C LEU A 84 7.04 -7.89 -19.98
N TYR A 85 6.61 -7.28 -21.09
CA TYR A 85 7.20 -7.49 -22.42
C TYR A 85 7.35 -8.98 -22.81
N GLY A 86 6.31 -9.77 -22.52
CA GLY A 86 6.31 -11.19 -22.86
C GLY A 86 7.13 -12.07 -21.90
N LYS A 87 7.79 -11.50 -20.91
CA LYS A 87 8.53 -12.23 -19.89
C LYS A 87 7.71 -12.36 -18.61
N THR A 88 7.81 -13.51 -17.97
CA THR A 88 7.15 -13.78 -16.70
C THR A 88 8.17 -13.73 -15.57
N TYR A 89 7.81 -13.06 -14.47
CA TYR A 89 8.64 -13.00 -13.26
C TYR A 89 7.74 -12.94 -12.02
N GLU A 90 8.30 -13.28 -10.87
CA GLU A 90 7.57 -13.14 -9.60
C GLU A 90 7.88 -11.80 -8.97
N GLY A 91 6.88 -11.20 -8.36
CA GLY A 91 7.02 -9.92 -7.69
C GLY A 91 5.79 -9.53 -6.90
N ILE A 92 5.83 -8.32 -6.35
CA ILE A 92 4.73 -7.78 -5.55
C ILE A 92 3.56 -7.46 -6.47
N LEU A 93 2.38 -7.96 -6.09
CA LEU A 93 1.11 -7.61 -6.71
C LEU A 93 0.58 -6.36 -6.01
N ARG A 94 0.17 -5.37 -6.77
CA ARG A 94 -0.42 -4.15 -6.20
C ARG A 94 -1.82 -4.49 -5.70
N LYS A 95 -1.94 -4.61 -4.38
CA LYS A 95 -3.19 -4.95 -3.72
C LYS A 95 -3.37 -4.10 -2.47
N THR A 96 -4.62 -3.86 -2.10
CA THR A 96 -4.96 -3.17 -0.86
C THR A 96 -5.93 -4.01 -0.07
N PHE A 97 -5.64 -4.16 1.21
CA PHE A 97 -6.46 -4.93 2.15
C PHE A 97 -7.04 -3.97 3.18
N ILE A 98 -8.34 -4.11 3.45
CA ILE A 98 -9.04 -3.25 4.41
C ILE A 98 -9.53 -4.11 5.57
N PHE A 99 -9.17 -3.72 6.78
CA PHE A 99 -9.57 -4.38 8.03
C PHE A 99 -10.50 -3.49 8.83
N ASN A 100 -11.46 -4.11 9.54
CA ASN A 100 -12.36 -3.39 10.43
C ASN A 100 -11.70 -3.13 11.80
N GLU A 101 -12.45 -2.52 12.74
CA GLU A 101 -11.94 -2.18 14.07
C GLU A 101 -11.56 -3.40 14.90
N LYS A 102 -12.05 -4.59 14.56
CA LYS A 102 -11.75 -5.85 15.23
C LYS A 102 -10.54 -6.57 14.63
N GLY A 103 -9.95 -6.00 13.57
CA GLY A 103 -8.83 -6.63 12.87
C GLY A 103 -9.25 -7.69 11.86
N GLU A 104 -10.52 -7.74 11.49
CA GLU A 104 -11.02 -8.68 10.50
C GLU A 104 -10.92 -8.09 9.09
N LEU A 105 -10.50 -8.91 8.12
CA LEU A 105 -10.42 -8.52 6.71
C LEU A 105 -11.83 -8.39 6.13
N VAL A 106 -12.16 -7.19 5.64
CA VAL A 106 -13.50 -6.91 5.08
C VAL A 106 -13.49 -6.66 3.59
N GLU A 107 -12.35 -6.27 3.01
CA GLU A 107 -12.27 -5.99 1.57
C GLU A 107 -10.85 -6.17 1.04
N ILE A 108 -10.74 -6.65 -0.20
CA ILE A 108 -9.48 -6.72 -0.94
C ILE A 108 -9.68 -5.99 -2.27
N ILE A 109 -8.83 -5.00 -2.55
CA ILE A 109 -8.84 -4.28 -3.82
C ILE A 109 -7.69 -4.82 -4.68
N ASP A 110 -8.03 -5.60 -5.72
CA ASP A 110 -7.06 -6.18 -6.63
C ASP A 110 -6.72 -5.28 -7.81
N LYS A 111 -7.68 -4.46 -8.24
CA LYS A 111 -7.49 -3.53 -9.36
C LYS A 111 -7.37 -2.12 -8.81
N VAL A 112 -6.14 -1.76 -8.44
CA VAL A 112 -5.86 -0.45 -7.86
C VAL A 112 -5.76 0.60 -8.97
N ASP A 113 -6.56 1.65 -8.85
CA ASP A 113 -6.43 2.86 -9.65
C ASP A 113 -5.47 3.80 -8.90
N THR A 114 -4.22 3.85 -9.33
CA THR A 114 -3.17 4.57 -8.62
C THR A 114 -3.43 6.07 -8.46
N LYS A 115 -4.14 6.67 -9.39
CA LYS A 115 -4.43 8.11 -9.34
C LYS A 115 -5.65 8.45 -8.48
N ASN A 116 -6.55 7.48 -8.27
CA ASN A 116 -7.80 7.69 -7.55
C ASN A 116 -8.01 6.64 -6.44
N HIS A 117 -6.92 6.13 -5.88
CA HIS A 117 -7.01 5.03 -4.92
C HIS A 117 -7.79 5.39 -3.67
N ALA A 118 -7.65 6.62 -3.16
CA ALA A 118 -8.43 7.08 -2.01
C ALA A 118 -9.94 6.95 -2.27
N SER A 119 -10.41 7.29 -3.47
CA SER A 119 -11.81 7.16 -3.84
C SER A 119 -12.28 5.71 -3.91
N GLN A 120 -11.39 4.76 -4.20
CA GLN A 120 -11.74 3.34 -4.19
C GLN A 120 -12.00 2.83 -2.77
N ILE A 121 -11.35 3.43 -1.77
CA ILE A 121 -11.44 3.01 -0.37
C ILE A 121 -12.57 3.77 0.35
N LEU A 122 -12.61 5.06 0.15
CA LEU A 122 -13.62 5.95 0.76
C LEU A 122 -14.92 5.92 -0.06
#